data_1d7c0992f637be46e7eaeca8b38872bd
#
_entry.id   1d7c0992f637be46e7eaeca8b38872bd
#
_cell.length_a   1.000
_cell.length_b   1.000
_cell.length_c   1.000
_cell.angle_alpha   90.00
_cell.angle_beta   90.00
_cell.angle_gamma   90.00
#
_symmetry.space_group_name_H-M   'P 1'
#
loop_
_entity.id
_entity.type
_entity.pdbx_description
1 polymer ?
#
loop_
_entity_poly.entity_id
_entity_poly.type
_entity_poly.pdbx_seq_one_letter_code
_entity_poly.pdbx_strand_id
1 'polypeptide(L)'
;MKDKIVLIIGAGPGLGSSLAQKFSQSGYHVFASRRERNKKDLQNLAKGINKKGFKCTPYAMDARNEVEIQELFKTAAKQGKIECVIFNIGANVFFPISKTTSRVFKKVWEMATFAGFLTGKEAAKYMLKNKKGTIIFTGATASMRGSSGFSAFASAKFGLRAVAQSMARELGPKGIHVAHTVIDGAIDHPWIKAVSYTHLTLPTIRSV
;
A
#
# COMPACT_ATOMS: atom_id res chain seq x y z
N MET A 1 26.63 8.77 -5.13
CA MET A 1 25.92 7.85 -4.19
C MET A 1 24.73 7.24 -4.91
N LYS A 2 24.43 5.95 -4.70
CA LYS A 2 23.20 5.33 -5.24
C LYS A 2 21.97 5.94 -4.54
N ASP A 3 20.89 6.14 -5.29
CA ASP A 3 19.64 6.69 -4.75
C ASP A 3 19.05 5.80 -3.62
N LYS A 4 18.42 6.44 -2.64
CA LYS A 4 17.56 5.75 -1.67
C LYS A 4 16.18 5.61 -2.27
N ILE A 5 15.72 4.38 -2.42
CA ILE A 5 14.47 4.06 -3.11
C ILE A 5 13.34 3.81 -2.11
N VAL A 6 12.18 4.39 -2.41
CA VAL A 6 10.89 4.02 -1.79
C VAL A 6 9.95 3.48 -2.87
N LEU A 7 9.37 2.32 -2.64
CA LEU A 7 8.30 1.77 -3.47
C LEU A 7 6.94 2.04 -2.82
N ILE A 8 6.00 2.62 -3.57
CA ILE A 8 4.62 2.85 -3.12
C ILE A 8 3.69 2.04 -4.02
N ILE A 9 3.21 0.93 -3.48
CA ILE A 9 2.29 0.03 -4.17
C ILE A 9 0.86 0.49 -3.86
N GLY A 10 0.23 1.15 -4.83
CA GLY A 10 -1.07 1.80 -4.65
C GLY A 10 -0.98 3.32 -4.48
N ALA A 11 -0.24 3.99 -5.35
CA ALA A 11 -0.08 5.44 -5.39
C ALA A 11 -1.31 6.14 -6.01
N GLY A 12 -2.49 5.85 -5.49
CA GLY A 12 -3.75 6.49 -5.89
C GLY A 12 -3.90 7.90 -5.32
N PRO A 13 -4.90 8.68 -5.82
CA PRO A 13 -5.24 9.96 -5.24
C PRO A 13 -5.60 9.80 -3.75
N GLY A 14 -5.27 10.77 -2.93
CA GLY A 14 -5.34 10.70 -1.47
C GLY A 14 -4.02 10.22 -0.86
N LEU A 15 -4.05 9.25 0.05
CA LEU A 15 -2.88 8.82 0.83
C LEU A 15 -1.69 8.42 -0.06
N GLY A 16 -1.91 7.61 -1.11
CA GLY A 16 -0.80 7.12 -1.94
C GLY A 16 -0.04 8.24 -2.68
N SER A 17 -0.75 9.22 -3.21
CA SER A 17 -0.13 10.38 -3.85
C SER A 17 0.56 11.30 -2.85
N SER A 18 -0.02 11.48 -1.66
CA SER A 18 0.58 12.27 -0.57
C SER A 18 1.87 11.62 -0.06
N LEU A 19 1.88 10.30 0.09
CA LEU A 19 3.10 9.55 0.42
C LEU A 19 4.18 9.74 -0.64
N ALA A 20 3.82 9.63 -1.94
CA ALA A 20 4.78 9.82 -3.02
C ALA A 20 5.41 11.22 -3.00
N GLN A 21 4.61 12.25 -2.76
CA GLN A 21 5.10 13.62 -2.63
C GLN A 21 6.01 13.78 -1.40
N LYS A 22 5.58 13.29 -0.24
CA LYS A 22 6.33 13.48 1.01
C LYS A 22 7.67 12.75 0.99
N PHE A 23 7.71 11.49 0.55
CA PHE A 23 8.97 10.74 0.45
C PHE A 23 9.92 11.35 -0.58
N SER A 24 9.42 11.83 -1.72
CA SER A 24 10.28 12.49 -2.72
C SER A 24 10.87 13.80 -2.18
N GLN A 25 10.10 14.60 -1.43
CA GLN A 25 10.58 15.79 -0.73
C GLN A 25 11.62 15.48 0.36
N SER A 26 11.57 14.27 0.93
CA SER A 26 12.55 13.80 1.92
C SER A 26 13.82 13.19 1.26
N GLY A 27 14.03 13.41 -0.04
CA GLY A 27 15.23 13.00 -0.75
C GLY A 27 15.24 11.56 -1.26
N TYR A 28 14.10 10.86 -1.22
CA TYR A 28 13.99 9.53 -1.80
C TYR A 28 13.62 9.60 -3.29
N HIS A 29 14.17 8.69 -4.07
CA HIS A 29 13.62 8.38 -5.38
C HIS A 29 12.42 7.45 -5.22
N VAL A 30 11.24 7.95 -5.52
CA VAL A 30 9.98 7.22 -5.34
C VAL A 30 9.61 6.45 -6.62
N PHE A 31 9.37 5.15 -6.49
CA PHE A 31 8.66 4.36 -7.50
C PHE A 31 7.20 4.27 -7.10
N ALA A 32 6.35 4.99 -7.80
CA ALA A 32 4.91 5.01 -7.55
C ALA A 32 4.20 4.03 -8.49
N SER A 33 3.40 3.10 -7.96
CA SER A 33 2.72 2.12 -8.80
C SER A 33 1.21 2.11 -8.67
N ARG A 34 0.54 1.84 -9.79
CA ARG A 34 -0.91 1.62 -9.92
C ARG A 34 -1.17 0.71 -11.13
N ARG A 35 -2.42 0.19 -11.21
CA ARG A 35 -2.84 -0.61 -12.37
C ARG A 35 -2.81 0.19 -13.67
N GLU A 36 -2.56 -0.48 -14.79
CA GLU A 36 -2.44 0.10 -16.14
C GLU A 36 -3.59 1.07 -16.51
N ARG A 37 -4.83 0.72 -16.15
CA ARG A 37 -5.99 1.60 -16.39
C ARG A 37 -5.89 3.00 -15.76
N ASN A 38 -4.98 3.19 -14.80
CA ASN A 38 -4.73 4.45 -14.11
C ASN A 38 -3.36 5.06 -14.47
N LYS A 39 -2.74 4.60 -15.55
CA LYS A 39 -1.40 5.00 -15.97
C LYS A 39 -1.26 6.50 -16.19
N LYS A 40 -2.27 7.12 -16.82
CA LYS A 40 -2.28 8.57 -17.08
C LYS A 40 -2.19 9.39 -15.78
N ASP A 41 -3.00 9.05 -14.77
CA ASP A 41 -2.98 9.74 -13.48
C ASP A 41 -1.65 9.53 -12.77
N LEU A 42 -1.10 8.33 -12.85
CA LEU A 42 0.19 7.99 -12.27
C LEU A 42 1.34 8.77 -12.91
N GLN A 43 1.32 8.90 -14.23
CA GLN A 43 2.27 9.72 -14.98
C GLN A 43 2.14 11.21 -14.63
N ASN A 44 0.94 11.71 -14.46
CA ASN A 44 0.69 13.10 -14.05
C ASN A 44 1.23 13.36 -12.64
N LEU A 45 1.02 12.43 -11.70
CA LEU A 45 1.61 12.50 -10.35
C LEU A 45 3.14 12.60 -10.42
N ALA A 46 3.77 11.68 -11.15
CA ALA A 46 5.23 11.65 -11.28
C ALA A 46 5.76 12.93 -11.98
N LYS A 47 5.10 13.39 -13.04
CA LYS A 47 5.44 14.64 -13.73
C LYS A 47 5.35 15.85 -12.79
N GLY A 48 4.31 15.92 -11.94
CA GLY A 48 4.15 16.99 -10.96
C GLY A 48 5.24 17.00 -9.88
N ILE A 49 5.68 15.83 -9.44
CA ILE A 49 6.79 15.67 -8.47
C ILE A 49 8.12 16.06 -9.14
N ASN A 50 8.39 15.56 -10.34
CA ASN A 50 9.64 15.79 -11.05
C ASN A 50 9.82 17.26 -11.46
N LYS A 51 8.73 17.97 -11.81
CA LYS A 51 8.77 19.42 -12.09
C LYS A 51 9.23 20.26 -10.89
N LYS A 52 9.08 19.73 -9.66
CA LYS A 52 9.54 20.39 -8.44
C LYS A 52 10.99 20.04 -8.07
N GLY A 53 11.72 19.35 -8.95
CA GLY A 53 13.10 18.95 -8.74
C GLY A 53 13.28 17.66 -7.92
N PHE A 54 12.19 16.95 -7.58
CA PHE A 54 12.24 15.67 -6.88
C PHE A 54 12.23 14.49 -7.85
N LYS A 55 12.47 13.27 -7.34
CA LYS A 55 12.54 12.06 -8.17
C LYS A 55 11.35 11.14 -7.96
N CYS A 56 10.53 10.94 -8.99
CA CYS A 56 9.43 9.98 -9.01
C CYS A 56 9.36 9.25 -10.35
N THR A 57 9.38 7.92 -10.31
CA THR A 57 9.20 7.05 -11.46
C THR A 57 7.82 6.40 -11.40
N PRO A 58 6.93 6.64 -12.39
CA PRO A 58 5.65 5.96 -12.48
C PRO A 58 5.85 4.54 -13.00
N TYR A 59 5.21 3.55 -12.37
CA TYR A 59 5.28 2.16 -12.78
C TYR A 59 3.89 1.54 -12.79
N ALA A 60 3.33 1.31 -13.97
CA ALA A 60 2.01 0.71 -14.12
C ALA A 60 2.13 -0.82 -13.99
N MET A 61 1.35 -1.42 -13.08
CA MET A 61 1.35 -2.86 -12.85
C MET A 61 0.11 -3.33 -12.07
N ASP A 62 -0.20 -4.61 -12.11
CA ASP A 62 -1.15 -5.27 -11.21
C ASP A 62 -0.39 -5.96 -10.07
N ALA A 63 -0.55 -5.49 -8.84
CA ALA A 63 0.13 -6.05 -7.67
C ALA A 63 -0.28 -7.50 -7.31
N ARG A 64 -1.29 -8.05 -7.98
CA ARG A 64 -1.68 -9.47 -7.87
C ARG A 64 -0.85 -10.37 -8.78
N ASN A 65 -0.11 -9.78 -9.72
CA ASN A 65 0.78 -10.50 -10.63
C ASN A 65 2.19 -10.54 -10.04
N GLU A 66 2.63 -11.74 -9.65
CA GLU A 66 3.94 -11.93 -9.02
C GLU A 66 5.09 -11.50 -9.92
N VAL A 67 5.00 -11.78 -11.23
CA VAL A 67 6.05 -11.41 -12.20
C VAL A 67 6.17 -9.88 -12.31
N GLU A 68 5.05 -9.16 -12.35
CA GLU A 68 5.06 -7.70 -12.43
C GLU A 68 5.62 -7.06 -11.15
N ILE A 69 5.34 -7.65 -9.97
CA ILE A 69 5.98 -7.24 -8.71
C ILE A 69 7.49 -7.44 -8.78
N GLN A 70 7.95 -8.61 -9.19
CA GLN A 70 9.39 -8.91 -9.31
C GLN A 70 10.10 -7.94 -10.26
N GLU A 71 9.51 -7.64 -11.42
CA GLU A 71 10.10 -6.71 -12.39
C GLU A 71 10.12 -5.25 -11.87
N LEU A 72 9.12 -4.81 -11.10
CA LEU A 72 9.16 -3.51 -10.42
C LEU A 72 10.37 -3.44 -9.47
N PHE A 73 10.52 -4.44 -8.60
CA PHE A 73 11.63 -4.46 -7.63
C PHE A 73 12.99 -4.52 -8.31
N LYS A 74 13.12 -5.34 -9.35
CA LYS A 74 14.34 -5.44 -10.17
C LYS A 74 14.69 -4.10 -10.85
N THR A 75 13.68 -3.42 -11.39
CA THR A 75 13.85 -2.11 -12.03
C THR A 75 14.27 -1.04 -11.01
N ALA A 76 13.60 -1.00 -9.86
CA ALA A 76 13.94 -0.06 -8.80
C ALA A 76 15.35 -0.30 -8.23
N ALA A 77 15.73 -1.56 -8.01
CA ALA A 77 17.03 -1.93 -7.47
C ALA A 77 18.21 -1.57 -8.39
N LYS A 78 17.99 -1.44 -9.70
CA LYS A 78 19.00 -0.93 -10.65
C LYS A 78 19.31 0.57 -10.42
N GLN A 79 18.32 1.33 -9.94
CA GLN A 79 18.44 2.77 -9.70
C GLN A 79 19.02 3.10 -8.31
N GLY A 80 18.84 2.20 -7.33
CA GLY A 80 19.36 2.47 -5.99
C GLY A 80 19.04 1.38 -4.98
N LYS A 81 19.21 1.74 -3.70
CA LYS A 81 18.93 0.84 -2.58
C LYS A 81 17.47 0.98 -2.14
N ILE A 82 16.72 -0.10 -2.17
CA ILE A 82 15.34 -0.13 -1.66
C ILE A 82 15.39 -0.08 -0.13
N GLU A 83 15.00 1.06 0.43
CA GLU A 83 15.01 1.29 1.89
C GLU A 83 13.61 1.21 2.51
N CYS A 84 12.57 1.54 1.74
CA CYS A 84 11.19 1.47 2.22
C CYS A 84 10.24 0.94 1.15
N VAL A 85 9.29 0.12 1.56
CA VAL A 85 8.21 -0.38 0.72
C VAL A 85 6.88 -0.16 1.44
N ILE A 86 5.95 0.52 0.78
CA ILE A 86 4.63 0.82 1.34
C ILE A 86 3.57 0.16 0.48
N PHE A 87 2.88 -0.81 1.04
CA PHE A 87 1.72 -1.43 0.44
C PHE A 87 0.46 -0.70 0.86
N ASN A 88 -0.14 0.06 -0.07
CA ASN A 88 -1.26 0.97 0.17
C ASN A 88 -2.48 0.66 -0.72
N ILE A 89 -2.69 -0.60 -1.06
CA ILE A 89 -3.86 -0.98 -1.84
C ILE A 89 -5.09 -1.07 -0.92
N GLY A 90 -6.15 -0.32 -1.30
CA GLY A 90 -7.48 -0.46 -0.73
C GLY A 90 -8.06 -1.84 -1.04
N ALA A 91 -9.27 -1.96 -1.27
CA ALA A 91 -10.15 -3.07 -1.66
C ALA A 91 -11.48 -2.94 -0.89
N ASN A 92 -11.79 -1.71 -0.49
CA ASN A 92 -13.02 -1.45 0.24
C ASN A 92 -14.23 -1.73 -0.65
N VAL A 93 -15.09 -2.62 -0.17
CA VAL A 93 -16.38 -2.96 -0.78
C VAL A 93 -17.41 -3.14 0.32
N PHE A 94 -18.64 -2.80 0.02
CA PHE A 94 -19.78 -3.00 0.91
C PHE A 94 -20.83 -3.88 0.23
N PHE A 95 -21.08 -5.06 0.80
CA PHE A 95 -22.14 -5.98 0.38
C PHE A 95 -22.66 -6.76 1.59
N PRO A 96 -24.00 -6.87 1.77
CA PRO A 96 -24.57 -7.82 2.73
C PRO A 96 -24.04 -9.22 2.48
N ILE A 97 -23.89 -10.04 3.53
CA ILE A 97 -23.30 -11.38 3.40
C ILE A 97 -24.02 -12.24 2.36
N SER A 98 -25.34 -12.17 2.29
CA SER A 98 -26.17 -12.91 1.32
C SER A 98 -25.97 -12.43 -0.13
N LYS A 99 -25.41 -11.24 -0.35
CA LYS A 99 -25.11 -10.65 -1.67
C LYS A 99 -23.63 -10.66 -2.00
N THR A 100 -22.77 -11.06 -1.07
CA THR A 100 -21.34 -11.19 -1.29
C THR A 100 -21.03 -12.45 -2.09
N THR A 101 -20.79 -12.29 -3.38
CA THR A 101 -20.46 -13.43 -4.24
C THR A 101 -19.05 -13.96 -3.99
N SER A 102 -18.80 -15.24 -4.24
CA SER A 102 -17.44 -15.84 -4.14
C SER A 102 -16.41 -15.08 -4.98
N ARG A 103 -16.82 -14.60 -6.17
CA ARG A 103 -15.98 -13.78 -7.04
C ARG A 103 -15.55 -12.46 -6.37
N VAL A 104 -16.47 -11.74 -5.72
CA VAL A 104 -16.16 -10.50 -5.00
C VAL A 104 -15.25 -10.80 -3.83
N PHE A 105 -15.59 -11.80 -3.00
CA PHE A 105 -14.80 -12.19 -1.85
C PHE A 105 -13.35 -12.52 -2.23
N LYS A 106 -13.17 -13.42 -3.21
CA LYS A 106 -11.85 -13.82 -3.71
C LYS A 106 -11.07 -12.62 -4.24
N LYS A 107 -11.69 -11.78 -5.07
CA LYS A 107 -11.03 -10.62 -5.67
C LYS A 107 -10.55 -9.60 -4.63
N VAL A 108 -11.33 -9.36 -3.59
CA VAL A 108 -10.96 -8.45 -2.49
C VAL A 108 -9.78 -9.03 -1.71
N TRP A 109 -9.80 -10.33 -1.42
CA TRP A 109 -8.70 -11.01 -0.75
C TRP A 109 -7.41 -10.98 -1.60
N GLU A 110 -7.51 -11.24 -2.89
CA GLU A 110 -6.38 -11.15 -3.83
C GLU A 110 -5.78 -9.73 -3.86
N MET A 111 -6.63 -8.70 -3.83
CA MET A 111 -6.18 -7.31 -3.90
C MET A 111 -5.48 -6.84 -2.62
N ALA A 112 -5.92 -7.25 -1.45
CA ALA A 112 -5.37 -6.79 -0.19
C ALA A 112 -4.39 -7.79 0.42
N THR A 113 -4.80 -9.04 0.66
CA THR A 113 -3.95 -10.02 1.35
C THR A 113 -2.87 -10.58 0.44
N PHE A 114 -3.26 -11.16 -0.69
CA PHE A 114 -2.32 -11.84 -1.58
C PHE A 114 -1.32 -10.88 -2.21
N ALA A 115 -1.79 -9.74 -2.74
CA ALA A 115 -0.89 -8.72 -3.29
C ALA A 115 0.04 -8.12 -2.21
N GLY A 116 -0.45 -7.99 -0.96
CA GLY A 116 0.38 -7.59 0.18
C GLY A 116 1.46 -8.63 0.49
N PHE A 117 1.10 -9.90 0.48
CA PHE A 117 2.06 -11.00 0.65
C PHE A 117 3.14 -10.98 -0.44
N LEU A 118 2.76 -10.89 -1.73
CA LEU A 118 3.71 -10.82 -2.84
C LEU A 118 4.67 -9.63 -2.70
N THR A 119 4.13 -8.46 -2.37
CA THR A 119 4.92 -7.25 -2.13
C THR A 119 5.89 -7.43 -0.96
N GLY A 120 5.42 -7.95 0.16
CA GLY A 120 6.24 -8.18 1.35
C GLY A 120 7.34 -9.22 1.12
N LYS A 121 7.00 -10.33 0.44
CA LYS A 121 7.95 -11.39 0.06
C LYS A 121 9.09 -10.82 -0.79
N GLU A 122 8.78 -10.04 -1.82
CA GLU A 122 9.82 -9.50 -2.68
C GLU A 122 10.62 -8.40 -1.97
N ALA A 123 9.99 -7.55 -1.15
CA ALA A 123 10.68 -6.57 -0.32
C ALA A 123 11.70 -7.24 0.62
N ALA A 124 11.30 -8.29 1.30
CA ALA A 124 12.17 -9.06 2.20
C ALA A 124 13.41 -9.59 1.48
N LYS A 125 13.27 -10.14 0.26
CA LYS A 125 14.35 -10.66 -0.57
C LYS A 125 15.46 -9.62 -0.85
N TYR A 126 15.07 -8.35 -1.10
CA TYR A 126 16.02 -7.27 -1.32
C TYR A 126 16.61 -6.71 -0.03
N MET A 127 15.80 -6.57 1.01
CA MET A 127 16.21 -5.98 2.28
C MET A 127 17.09 -6.89 3.12
N LEU A 128 16.87 -8.21 3.08
CA LEU A 128 17.71 -9.20 3.77
C LEU A 128 19.17 -9.15 3.34
N LYS A 129 19.45 -8.86 2.06
CA LYS A 129 20.81 -8.70 1.55
C LYS A 129 21.58 -7.57 2.24
N ASN A 130 20.86 -6.55 2.69
CA ASN A 130 21.42 -5.36 3.32
C ASN A 130 21.20 -5.33 4.84
N LYS A 131 20.50 -6.32 5.40
CA LYS A 131 20.07 -6.38 6.81
C LYS A 131 19.43 -5.07 7.29
N LYS A 132 18.73 -4.36 6.41
CA LYS A 132 18.12 -3.06 6.68
C LYS A 132 16.99 -2.76 5.70
N GLY A 133 15.87 -2.28 6.23
CA GLY A 133 14.75 -1.81 5.42
C GLY A 133 13.49 -1.65 6.26
N THR A 134 12.47 -1.02 5.68
CA THR A 134 11.16 -0.84 6.30
C THR A 134 10.06 -1.26 5.33
N ILE A 135 9.14 -2.09 5.80
CA ILE A 135 7.95 -2.53 5.06
C ILE A 135 6.72 -2.05 5.82
N ILE A 136 5.86 -1.28 5.16
CA ILE A 136 4.65 -0.73 5.77
C ILE A 136 3.42 -1.25 5.02
N PHE A 137 2.49 -1.85 5.75
CA PHE A 137 1.19 -2.27 5.22
C PHE A 137 0.10 -1.32 5.72
N THR A 138 -0.61 -0.68 4.79
CA THR A 138 -1.74 0.17 5.14
C THR A 138 -2.96 -0.68 5.47
N GLY A 139 -3.29 -0.70 6.74
CA GLY A 139 -4.49 -1.32 7.28
C GLY A 139 -5.67 -0.36 7.39
N ALA A 140 -6.69 -0.82 8.05
CA ALA A 140 -7.93 -0.08 8.29
C ALA A 140 -8.57 -0.57 9.61
N THR A 141 -9.63 0.08 10.09
CA THR A 141 -10.52 -0.45 11.14
C THR A 141 -10.89 -1.90 10.86
N ALA A 142 -11.13 -2.23 9.58
CA ALA A 142 -11.44 -3.58 9.11
C ALA A 142 -10.30 -4.60 9.30
N SER A 143 -9.10 -4.17 9.70
CA SER A 143 -8.00 -5.06 10.10
C SER A 143 -8.11 -5.49 11.58
N MET A 144 -9.01 -4.86 12.33
CA MET A 144 -9.17 -5.04 13.78
C MET A 144 -10.53 -5.63 14.15
N ARG A 145 -11.56 -5.32 13.37
CA ARG A 145 -12.93 -5.78 13.59
C ARG A 145 -13.71 -5.90 12.30
N GLY A 146 -14.60 -6.89 12.23
CA GLY A 146 -15.62 -6.99 11.19
C GLY A 146 -16.76 -6.01 11.46
N SER A 147 -17.47 -5.62 10.39
CA SER A 147 -18.68 -4.83 10.46
C SER A 147 -19.70 -5.37 9.45
N SER A 148 -21.00 -5.10 9.70
CA SER A 148 -22.07 -5.48 8.78
C SER A 148 -21.77 -4.98 7.36
N GLY A 149 -21.92 -5.84 6.36
CA GLY A 149 -21.66 -5.52 4.96
C GLY A 149 -20.18 -5.51 4.54
N PHE A 150 -19.23 -5.74 5.44
CA PHE A 150 -17.79 -5.68 5.14
C PHE A 150 -17.07 -7.03 5.24
N SER A 151 -17.78 -8.16 5.17
CA SER A 151 -17.20 -9.49 5.34
C SER A 151 -15.98 -9.74 4.43
N ALA A 152 -16.08 -9.42 3.14
CA ALA A 152 -14.97 -9.58 2.20
C ALA A 152 -13.80 -8.63 2.50
N PHE A 153 -14.09 -7.37 2.80
CA PHE A 153 -13.07 -6.37 3.11
C PHE A 153 -12.36 -6.65 4.44
N ALA A 154 -13.12 -6.97 5.48
CA ALA A 154 -12.55 -7.27 6.80
C ALA A 154 -11.69 -8.53 6.75
N SER A 155 -12.16 -9.63 6.15
CA SER A 155 -11.36 -10.86 6.02
C SER A 155 -10.03 -10.60 5.32
N ALA A 156 -10.04 -9.81 4.25
CA ALA A 156 -8.82 -9.46 3.52
C ALA A 156 -7.87 -8.57 4.33
N LYS A 157 -8.39 -7.60 5.09
CA LYS A 157 -7.56 -6.72 5.91
C LYS A 157 -7.02 -7.41 7.18
N PHE A 158 -7.77 -8.34 7.78
CA PHE A 158 -7.25 -9.23 8.81
C PHE A 158 -6.13 -10.13 8.28
N GLY A 159 -6.32 -10.73 7.08
CA GLY A 159 -5.28 -11.51 6.41
C GLY A 159 -4.01 -10.70 6.17
N LEU A 160 -4.13 -9.46 5.69
CA LEU A 160 -2.99 -8.57 5.50
C LEU A 160 -2.25 -8.28 6.82
N ARG A 161 -3.00 -8.05 7.91
CA ARG A 161 -2.42 -7.85 9.24
C ARG A 161 -1.69 -9.10 9.73
N ALA A 162 -2.26 -10.29 9.54
CA ALA A 162 -1.62 -11.55 9.91
C ALA A 162 -0.29 -11.75 9.17
N VAL A 163 -0.26 -11.46 7.85
CA VAL A 163 0.98 -11.46 7.04
C VAL A 163 2.00 -10.51 7.64
N ALA A 164 1.61 -9.26 7.92
CA ALA A 164 2.50 -8.25 8.47
C ALA A 164 3.07 -8.65 9.83
N GLN A 165 2.25 -9.24 10.72
CA GLN A 165 2.67 -9.72 12.04
C GLN A 165 3.67 -10.87 11.94
N SER A 166 3.44 -11.84 11.05
CA SER A 166 4.36 -12.95 10.80
C SER A 166 5.70 -12.45 10.30
N MET A 167 5.66 -11.55 9.29
CA MET A 167 6.86 -10.94 8.75
C MET A 167 7.63 -10.11 9.78
N ALA A 168 6.94 -9.36 10.64
CA ALA A 168 7.57 -8.56 11.69
C ALA A 168 8.40 -9.44 12.66
N ARG A 169 7.84 -10.58 13.08
CA ARG A 169 8.53 -11.52 13.95
C ARG A 169 9.71 -12.20 13.27
N GLU A 170 9.56 -12.58 12.01
CA GLU A 170 10.62 -13.25 11.25
C GLU A 170 11.76 -12.32 10.86
N LEU A 171 11.44 -11.10 10.43
CA LEU A 171 12.38 -10.17 9.80
C LEU A 171 12.97 -9.16 10.79
N GLY A 172 12.30 -8.87 11.89
CA GLY A 172 12.77 -7.95 12.92
C GLY A 172 14.17 -8.31 13.47
N PRO A 173 14.42 -9.56 13.90
CA PRO A 173 15.75 -9.99 14.32
C PRO A 173 16.82 -9.89 13.22
N LYS A 174 16.42 -9.80 11.96
CA LYS A 174 17.30 -9.67 10.79
C LYS A 174 17.50 -8.21 10.36
N GLY A 175 17.06 -7.23 11.19
CA GLY A 175 17.26 -5.80 10.95
C GLY A 175 16.24 -5.15 10.00
N ILE A 176 15.11 -5.79 9.71
CA ILE A 176 14.08 -5.26 8.84
C ILE A 176 12.85 -4.91 9.68
N HIS A 177 12.44 -3.64 9.65
CA HIS A 177 11.24 -3.18 10.34
C HIS A 177 10.00 -3.45 9.49
N VAL A 178 9.01 -4.14 10.06
CA VAL A 178 7.71 -4.37 9.41
C VAL A 178 6.62 -3.77 10.27
N ALA A 179 5.84 -2.87 9.71
CA ALA A 179 4.74 -2.19 10.37
C ALA A 179 3.41 -2.40 9.63
N HIS A 180 2.34 -2.48 10.40
CA HIS A 180 0.98 -2.43 9.92
C HIS A 180 0.29 -1.23 10.56
N THR A 181 -0.09 -0.24 9.74
CA THR A 181 -0.79 0.96 10.21
C THR A 181 -2.29 0.73 10.19
N VAL A 182 -2.99 1.10 11.25
CA VAL A 182 -4.45 1.06 11.29
C VAL A 182 -4.98 2.47 11.06
N ILE A 183 -5.62 2.68 9.91
CA ILE A 183 -6.33 3.93 9.63
C ILE A 183 -7.77 3.72 10.05
N ASP A 184 -8.10 4.29 11.20
CA ASP A 184 -9.46 4.21 11.77
C ASP A 184 -10.25 5.47 11.40
N GLY A 185 -10.78 5.48 10.19
CA GLY A 185 -11.56 6.59 9.66
C GLY A 185 -11.55 6.66 8.14
N ALA A 186 -12.36 7.57 7.61
CA ALA A 186 -12.39 7.87 6.19
C ALA A 186 -11.36 8.96 5.88
N ILE A 187 -10.41 8.65 4.99
CA ILE A 187 -9.45 9.66 4.50
C ILE A 187 -10.23 10.62 3.60
N ASP A 188 -10.05 11.92 3.80
CA ASP A 188 -10.69 12.94 2.97
C ASP A 188 -10.32 12.76 1.49
N HIS A 189 -11.31 12.36 0.71
CA HIS A 189 -11.17 12.12 -0.71
C HIS A 189 -12.49 12.42 -1.43
N PRO A 190 -12.50 13.02 -2.63
CA PRO A 190 -13.72 13.37 -3.36
C PRO A 190 -14.70 12.20 -3.50
N TRP A 191 -14.20 11.00 -3.73
CA TRP A 191 -15.05 9.80 -3.81
C TRP A 191 -15.73 9.48 -2.48
N ILE A 192 -15.06 9.64 -1.35
CA ILE A 192 -15.63 9.41 -0.02
C ILE A 192 -16.69 10.47 0.28
N LYS A 193 -16.44 11.72 -0.06
CA LYS A 193 -17.44 12.80 0.05
C LYS A 193 -18.68 12.52 -0.78
N ALA A 194 -18.52 11.91 -1.95
CA ALA A 194 -19.64 11.59 -2.85
C ALA A 194 -20.50 10.40 -2.38
N VAL A 195 -19.97 9.49 -1.55
CA VAL A 195 -20.66 8.26 -1.09
C VAL A 195 -21.03 8.31 0.38
N SER A 196 -20.50 9.23 1.16
CA SER A 196 -20.72 9.34 2.61
C SER A 196 -21.29 10.71 2.95
N TYR A 197 -22.57 10.76 3.27
CA TYR A 197 -23.24 11.94 3.81
C TYR A 197 -22.89 12.25 5.28
N THR A 198 -22.02 11.47 5.88
CA THR A 198 -21.59 11.66 7.26
C THR A 198 -20.41 12.60 7.34
N HIS A 199 -20.47 13.56 8.27
CA HIS A 199 -19.35 14.44 8.58
C HIS A 199 -18.07 13.64 8.81
N LEU A 200 -16.99 14.00 8.09
CA LEU A 200 -15.66 13.51 8.37
C LEU A 200 -15.22 14.12 9.70
N THR A 201 -15.57 13.48 10.79
CA THR A 201 -14.97 13.82 12.09
C THR A 201 -13.52 13.33 12.09
N LEU A 202 -12.60 14.21 12.47
CA LEU A 202 -11.25 13.81 12.82
C LEU A 202 -11.32 12.70 13.87
N PRO A 203 -10.48 11.65 13.80
CA PRO A 203 -10.48 10.61 14.80
C PRO A 203 -10.20 11.26 16.16
N THR A 204 -11.17 11.17 17.05
CA THR A 204 -10.96 11.52 18.45
C THR A 204 -9.98 10.49 18.98
N ILE A 205 -8.80 10.94 19.37
CA ILE A 205 -7.84 10.13 20.13
C ILE A 205 -8.52 9.84 21.47
N ARG A 206 -9.12 8.68 21.61
CA ARG A 206 -9.45 8.17 22.94
C ARG A 206 -8.14 7.65 23.52
N SER A 207 -7.56 8.44 24.42
CA SER A 207 -6.57 7.93 25.37
C SER A 207 -7.23 6.78 26.16
N VAL A 208 -6.62 5.62 26.13
CA VAL A 208 -6.87 4.52 27.04
C VAL A 208 -5.98 4.71 28.26
#